data_81d406ce7145033c6a5913a86f3ffaaf
#
_entry.id   81d406ce7145033c6a5913a86f3ffaaf
#
_cell.length_a   1.000
_cell.length_b   1.000
_cell.length_c   1.000
_cell.angle_alpha   90.00
_cell.angle_beta   90.00
_cell.angle_gamma   90.00
#
_symmetry.space_group_name_H-M   'P 1'
#
loop_
_entity.id
_entity.type
_entity.pdbx_description
1 polymer ?
#
loop_
_entity_poly.entity_id
_entity_poly.type
_entity_poly.pdbx_seq_one_letter_code
_entity_poly.pdbx_strand_id
1 'polypeptide(L)'
;MRLFSSAFAHIFPKKAAFHLFGAAIIIVFLGVGGCRPERFVANADLELRCETDTVLFDTLLVGAGSITKRFKIYNDEGRNILIDEVYLAGRIQSGGSAYRININGIPANALTEVELRARDSLYIFVEVTIDPNQQNTPFLVTDSVVFRSGNRTKAVQLVAYGQNAVFFNEEVLDCNMVWDNTLPIVVYNSVLVDSGCTLTIREGTRVYFNKNSSLFVEGTLRIEGTPAQPVRMRGDRLDPLYRDLAGGWNGIHLLRGSTGHRIENLDLRNGTIGIRVDSLPADADSVNVIINKTRIHNCAVVGLLAYTARIDAYNMLVSNCGLYNFLGDYGGRYRFRHCTFVHLNSGFQRGYPVFGLSNRDYNNSPSPTHLELENSLVWGSRSNELVLDSSGSGTITTLLSYSIIQSETQRPGVQLRYTNPKFKNPSDNDFSIDTLSPAFQRGFDLRGLYGGRLQTDLIDQARAPSPTLGALERIE
;
A
#
# COMPACT_ATOMS: atom_id res chain seq x y z
N MET A 1 26.08 63.58 53.86
CA MET A 1 25.10 64.50 53.24
C MET A 1 23.78 63.76 53.27
N ARG A 2 23.09 63.84 54.38
CA ARG A 2 21.97 64.69 54.83
C ARG A 2 20.81 64.70 53.79
N LEU A 3 19.65 64.23 54.33
CA LEU A 3 18.25 64.55 53.99
C LEU A 3 17.63 63.60 52.93
N PHE A 4 16.69 62.76 53.30
CA PHE A 4 15.32 63.07 53.78
C PHE A 4 14.77 61.87 54.58
N SER A 5 14.55 62.21 55.85
CA SER A 5 13.67 61.51 56.79
C SER A 5 12.25 62.05 56.67
N SER A 6 11.29 61.17 56.99
CA SER A 6 9.91 61.51 57.34
C SER A 6 8.93 61.80 56.19
N ALA A 7 8.06 60.87 55.94
CA ALA A 7 6.59 61.07 55.90
C ALA A 7 5.94 59.86 55.20
N PHE A 8 5.53 58.86 55.97
CA PHE A 8 4.37 57.96 55.61
C PHE A 8 4.01 57.11 56.85
N ALA A 9 3.68 57.81 57.93
CA ALA A 9 2.93 57.21 59.03
C ALA A 9 1.64 58.02 59.17
N HIS A 10 0.54 57.41 58.86
CA HIS A 10 -0.87 57.72 59.06
C HIS A 10 -1.67 57.68 57.72
N ILE A 11 -2.12 56.55 57.37
CA ILE A 11 -3.43 56.32 56.69
C ILE A 11 -3.68 54.80 56.65
N PHE A 12 -4.07 54.18 57.75
CA PHE A 12 -4.95 53.03 57.81
C PHE A 12 -5.60 52.89 59.14
N PRO A 13 -6.92 53.01 59.26
CA PRO A 13 -7.62 52.85 60.54
C PRO A 13 -7.43 51.39 61.02
N LYS A 14 -7.11 51.23 62.33
CA LYS A 14 -6.83 49.90 62.95
C LYS A 14 -7.90 48.85 62.74
N LYS A 15 -9.09 49.19 62.28
CA LYS A 15 -10.15 48.23 61.88
C LYS A 15 -9.92 47.57 60.48
N ALA A 16 -9.24 48.29 59.55
CA ALA A 16 -8.96 47.71 58.24
C ALA A 16 -7.85 46.66 58.28
N ALA A 17 -6.85 46.80 59.15
CA ALA A 17 -5.79 45.80 59.31
C ALA A 17 -6.31 44.46 59.90
N PHE A 18 -7.33 44.52 60.77
CA PHE A 18 -7.91 43.30 61.33
C PHE A 18 -8.73 42.51 60.31
N HIS A 19 -9.41 43.19 59.38
CA HIS A 19 -10.14 42.55 58.30
C HIS A 19 -9.22 42.01 57.19
N LEU A 20 -8.11 42.68 56.89
CA LEU A 20 -7.07 42.19 55.99
C LEU A 20 -6.33 40.94 56.52
N PHE A 21 -6.05 40.93 57.85
CA PHE A 21 -5.45 39.75 58.49
C PHE A 21 -6.41 38.57 58.58
N GLY A 22 -7.69 38.83 58.84
CA GLY A 22 -8.76 37.79 58.79
C GLY A 22 -8.97 37.24 57.39
N ALA A 23 -8.97 38.09 56.35
CA ALA A 23 -9.10 37.64 54.93
C ALA A 23 -7.88 36.87 54.50
N ALA A 24 -6.65 37.22 54.87
CA ALA A 24 -5.43 36.48 54.58
C ALA A 24 -5.42 35.09 55.24
N ILE A 25 -5.90 34.93 56.45
CA ILE A 25 -6.03 33.67 57.17
C ILE A 25 -7.08 32.77 56.49
N ILE A 26 -8.20 33.32 56.03
CA ILE A 26 -9.25 32.59 55.31
C ILE A 26 -8.72 32.11 53.94
N ILE A 27 -7.94 32.93 53.24
CA ILE A 27 -7.31 32.54 51.96
C ILE A 27 -6.25 31.45 52.17
N VAL A 28 -5.47 31.49 53.24
CA VAL A 28 -4.51 30.44 53.60
C VAL A 28 -5.24 29.16 54.00
N PHE A 29 -6.36 29.21 54.72
CA PHE A 29 -7.17 28.04 55.06
C PHE A 29 -7.89 27.43 53.83
N LEU A 30 -8.30 28.25 52.86
CA LEU A 30 -8.85 27.78 51.58
C LEU A 30 -7.79 27.19 50.65
N GLY A 31 -6.53 27.63 50.75
CA GLY A 31 -5.40 27.11 49.98
C GLY A 31 -4.84 25.77 50.46
N VAL A 32 -5.05 25.39 51.72
CA VAL A 32 -4.53 24.14 52.29
C VAL A 32 -5.51 22.96 52.15
N GLY A 33 -6.75 23.22 51.68
CA GLY A 33 -7.79 22.18 51.51
C GLY A 33 -7.74 21.43 50.17
N GLY A 34 -6.76 21.69 49.27
CA GLY A 34 -6.84 21.32 47.87
C GLY A 34 -6.24 19.97 47.47
N CYS A 35 -5.38 19.35 48.24
CA CYS A 35 -4.78 18.07 47.90
C CYS A 35 -5.28 16.97 48.87
N ARG A 36 -6.46 16.43 48.62
CA ARG A 36 -6.79 15.11 49.19
C ARG A 36 -6.02 14.05 48.40
N PRO A 37 -5.20 13.22 49.07
CA PRO A 37 -4.57 12.08 48.37
C PRO A 37 -5.67 11.22 47.74
N GLU A 38 -5.53 10.93 46.46
CA GLU A 38 -6.43 10.01 45.80
C GLU A 38 -6.36 8.64 46.51
N ARG A 39 -7.49 8.14 46.95
CA ARG A 39 -7.56 6.82 47.58
C ARG A 39 -8.01 5.79 46.51
N PHE A 40 -7.18 4.81 46.31
CA PHE A 40 -7.49 3.64 45.46
C PHE A 40 -7.91 2.45 46.34
N VAL A 41 -8.91 1.70 45.89
CA VAL A 41 -9.39 0.53 46.58
C VAL A 41 -8.70 -0.68 45.95
N ALA A 42 -7.84 -1.35 46.72
CA ALA A 42 -7.21 -2.60 46.35
C ALA A 42 -8.16 -3.80 46.55
N ASN A 43 -7.90 -4.91 45.86
CA ASN A 43 -8.68 -6.15 45.91
C ASN A 43 -10.18 -5.92 45.73
N ALA A 44 -10.54 -5.00 44.84
CA ALA A 44 -11.92 -4.72 44.52
C ALA A 44 -12.49 -5.84 43.65
N ASP A 45 -13.46 -6.60 44.16
CA ASP A 45 -14.18 -7.62 43.39
C ASP A 45 -15.08 -6.98 42.33
N LEU A 46 -14.46 -6.39 41.31
CA LEU A 46 -15.15 -5.65 40.27
C LEU A 46 -15.08 -6.35 38.91
N GLU A 47 -16.19 -6.32 38.22
CA GLU A 47 -16.27 -6.74 36.84
C GLU A 47 -15.80 -5.59 35.94
N LEU A 48 -14.58 -5.71 35.43
CA LEU A 48 -14.02 -4.73 34.51
C LEU A 48 -14.67 -4.89 33.13
N ARG A 49 -15.16 -3.78 32.57
CA ARG A 49 -15.68 -3.74 31.22
C ARG A 49 -14.54 -3.49 30.24
N CYS A 50 -14.39 -4.38 29.26
CA CYS A 50 -13.46 -4.22 28.15
C CYS A 50 -14.20 -3.70 26.91
N GLU A 51 -13.51 -2.89 26.08
CA GLU A 51 -14.02 -2.38 24.81
C GLU A 51 -14.33 -3.52 23.81
N THR A 52 -13.54 -4.58 23.87
CA THR A 52 -13.67 -5.79 23.05
C THR A 52 -13.29 -7.02 23.87
N ASP A 53 -13.81 -8.18 23.48
CA ASP A 53 -13.43 -9.47 24.06
C ASP A 53 -12.29 -10.15 23.26
N THR A 54 -11.99 -9.65 22.06
CA THR A 54 -10.95 -10.20 21.17
C THR A 54 -10.25 -9.10 20.39
N VAL A 55 -8.92 -9.15 20.35
CA VAL A 55 -8.06 -8.37 19.45
C VAL A 55 -7.56 -9.30 18.36
N LEU A 56 -8.08 -9.13 17.15
CA LEU A 56 -7.71 -9.94 16.00
C LEU A 56 -6.66 -9.19 15.16
N PHE A 57 -5.52 -9.82 14.93
CA PHE A 57 -4.52 -9.40 13.96
C PHE A 57 -4.74 -10.17 12.65
N ASP A 58 -4.41 -9.53 11.53
CA ASP A 58 -4.40 -10.21 10.23
C ASP A 58 -3.27 -11.22 10.13
N THR A 59 -3.14 -11.88 8.97
CA THR A 59 -2.00 -12.74 8.69
C THR A 59 -0.71 -11.94 8.67
N LEU A 60 0.25 -12.33 9.48
CA LEU A 60 1.56 -11.73 9.63
C LEU A 60 2.63 -12.67 9.07
N LEU A 61 3.54 -12.12 8.30
CA LEU A 61 4.74 -12.86 7.90
C LEU A 61 5.66 -13.03 9.13
N VAL A 62 6.21 -14.21 9.30
CA VAL A 62 7.12 -14.49 10.42
C VAL A 62 8.28 -13.50 10.43
N GLY A 63 8.77 -13.13 11.63
CA GLY A 63 9.83 -12.13 11.78
C GLY A 63 9.42 -10.68 11.49
N ALA A 64 8.26 -10.44 10.90
CA ALA A 64 7.70 -9.09 10.74
C ALA A 64 6.88 -8.72 11.99
N GLY A 65 7.11 -7.52 12.55
CA GLY A 65 6.28 -6.99 13.62
C GLY A 65 4.91 -6.55 13.09
N SER A 66 3.87 -6.73 13.89
CA SER A 66 2.53 -6.21 13.59
C SER A 66 2.47 -4.68 13.73
N ILE A 67 1.38 -4.09 13.26
CA ILE A 67 0.95 -2.78 13.76
C ILE A 67 0.56 -2.91 15.23
N THR A 68 0.72 -1.81 15.99
CA THR A 68 0.19 -1.71 17.34
C THR A 68 -1.32 -1.59 17.29
N LYS A 69 -2.04 -2.55 17.86
CA LYS A 69 -3.48 -2.45 18.13
C LYS A 69 -3.71 -2.00 19.56
N ARG A 70 -4.87 -1.43 19.82
CA ARG A 70 -5.23 -0.96 21.16
C ARG A 70 -6.68 -1.27 21.47
N PHE A 71 -6.96 -1.41 22.76
CA PHE A 71 -8.31 -1.45 23.31
C PHE A 71 -8.33 -0.77 24.68
N LYS A 72 -9.53 -0.47 25.19
CA LYS A 72 -9.73 0.15 26.49
C LYS A 72 -10.32 -0.84 27.48
N ILE A 73 -9.95 -0.63 28.75
CA ILE A 73 -10.69 -1.15 29.88
C ILE A 73 -11.26 0.03 30.65
N TYR A 74 -12.44 -0.16 31.22
CA TYR A 74 -13.24 0.89 31.85
C TYR A 74 -13.50 0.57 33.30
N ASN A 75 -13.43 1.59 34.13
CA ASN A 75 -13.96 1.60 35.49
C ASN A 75 -15.32 2.33 35.49
N ASP A 76 -16.40 1.59 35.43
CA ASP A 76 -17.76 2.15 35.44
C ASP A 76 -18.22 2.51 36.85
N GLU A 77 -17.38 2.28 37.88
CA GLU A 77 -17.68 2.61 39.29
C GLU A 77 -17.38 4.07 39.63
N GLY A 78 -18.00 4.55 40.70
CA GLY A 78 -17.80 5.89 41.24
C GLY A 78 -16.59 6.04 42.19
N ARG A 79 -15.69 5.04 42.23
CA ARG A 79 -14.52 5.00 43.10
C ARG A 79 -13.25 4.63 42.33
N ASN A 80 -12.11 5.15 42.74
CA ASN A 80 -10.82 4.74 42.18
C ASN A 80 -10.46 3.33 42.63
N ILE A 81 -9.97 2.52 41.70
CA ILE A 81 -9.59 1.13 41.97
C ILE A 81 -8.12 0.86 41.61
N LEU A 82 -7.53 -0.09 42.31
CA LEU A 82 -6.30 -0.77 41.87
C LEU A 82 -6.68 -2.10 41.26
N ILE A 83 -6.30 -2.31 40.00
CA ILE A 83 -6.33 -3.63 39.39
C ILE A 83 -5.10 -4.36 39.91
N ASP A 84 -5.31 -5.51 40.54
CA ASP A 84 -4.23 -6.20 41.23
C ASP A 84 -3.12 -6.62 40.29
N GLU A 85 -3.49 -7.07 39.07
CA GLU A 85 -2.52 -7.46 38.05
C GLU A 85 -3.15 -7.41 36.65
N VAL A 86 -2.37 -6.89 35.68
CA VAL A 86 -2.64 -6.95 34.25
C VAL A 86 -1.48 -7.69 33.60
N TYR A 87 -1.75 -8.78 32.85
CA TYR A 87 -0.66 -9.60 32.29
C TYR A 87 -1.04 -10.39 31.05
N LEU A 88 -0.02 -10.80 30.28
CA LEU A 88 -0.15 -11.80 29.21
C LEU A 88 -0.15 -13.21 29.82
N ALA A 89 -1.14 -14.03 29.46
CA ALA A 89 -1.27 -15.39 29.95
C ALA A 89 -0.10 -16.27 29.52
N GLY A 90 0.38 -16.10 28.30
CA GLY A 90 1.50 -16.84 27.72
C GLY A 90 2.89 -16.48 28.25
N ARG A 91 3.01 -15.46 29.12
CA ARG A 91 4.31 -15.01 29.67
C ARG A 91 5.14 -16.09 30.38
N ILE A 92 4.47 -17.10 30.91
CA ILE A 92 5.08 -18.20 31.68
C ILE A 92 5.34 -19.47 30.87
N GLN A 93 4.94 -19.47 29.59
CA GLN A 93 5.18 -20.63 28.71
C GLN A 93 6.64 -20.69 28.30
N SER A 94 7.13 -21.91 28.05
CA SER A 94 8.46 -22.13 27.49
C SER A 94 8.55 -21.40 26.11
N GLY A 95 9.49 -20.47 25.99
CA GLY A 95 9.62 -19.58 24.81
C GLY A 95 8.92 -18.23 24.94
N GLY A 96 8.10 -18.00 25.98
CA GLY A 96 7.39 -16.74 26.20
C GLY A 96 6.19 -16.53 25.28
N SER A 97 5.64 -15.33 25.28
CA SER A 97 4.54 -14.92 24.40
C SER A 97 5.09 -14.28 23.12
N ALA A 98 4.49 -14.60 21.98
CA ALA A 98 4.70 -13.87 20.74
C ALA A 98 4.18 -12.42 20.81
N TYR A 99 3.30 -12.15 21.79
CA TYR A 99 2.70 -10.83 22.00
C TYR A 99 3.51 -10.02 23.02
N ARG A 100 3.44 -8.71 22.86
CA ARG A 100 3.94 -7.70 23.80
C ARG A 100 2.83 -6.71 24.09
N ILE A 101 2.74 -6.24 25.33
CA ILE A 101 1.75 -5.26 25.72
C ILE A 101 2.40 -4.02 26.34
N ASN A 102 1.70 -2.91 26.18
CA ASN A 102 1.97 -1.68 26.90
C ASN A 102 0.70 -1.29 27.66
N ILE A 103 0.83 -1.18 28.97
CA ILE A 103 -0.28 -0.94 29.89
C ILE A 103 -0.24 0.54 30.24
N ASN A 104 -1.14 1.32 29.65
CA ASN A 104 -1.28 2.76 29.89
C ASN A 104 0.04 3.57 29.80
N GLY A 105 0.88 3.26 28.80
CA GLY A 105 2.18 3.91 28.59
C GLY A 105 3.37 3.17 29.20
N ILE A 106 3.15 2.10 29.98
CA ILE A 106 4.21 1.29 30.56
C ILE A 106 4.38 0.00 29.76
N PRO A 107 5.52 -0.20 29.03
CA PRO A 107 5.81 -1.42 28.32
C PRO A 107 6.17 -2.54 29.32
N ALA A 108 5.25 -3.47 29.53
CA ALA A 108 5.46 -4.61 30.43
C ALA A 108 4.46 -5.71 30.12
N ASN A 109 4.92 -6.97 30.08
CA ASN A 109 4.07 -8.15 29.91
C ASN A 109 3.32 -8.58 31.19
N ALA A 110 3.62 -7.93 32.30
CA ALA A 110 2.86 -7.99 33.53
C ALA A 110 3.09 -6.69 34.33
N LEU A 111 2.05 -6.18 34.95
CA LEU A 111 2.11 -5.02 35.82
C LEU A 111 1.12 -5.22 36.97
N THR A 112 1.56 -4.99 38.20
CA THR A 112 0.72 -5.05 39.41
C THR A 112 0.28 -3.66 39.82
N GLU A 113 -0.77 -3.57 40.63
CA GLU A 113 -1.27 -2.33 41.25
C GLU A 113 -1.55 -1.24 40.21
N VAL A 114 -2.26 -1.61 39.14
CA VAL A 114 -2.58 -0.67 38.04
C VAL A 114 -3.72 0.24 38.46
N GLU A 115 -3.44 1.52 38.57
CA GLU A 115 -4.42 2.53 38.98
C GLU A 115 -5.44 2.81 37.87
N LEU A 116 -6.72 2.76 38.23
CA LEU A 116 -7.81 3.14 37.33
C LEU A 116 -8.83 4.00 38.09
N ARG A 117 -8.90 5.27 37.69
CA ARG A 117 -9.74 6.26 38.35
C ARG A 117 -11.23 5.98 38.14
N ALA A 118 -12.05 6.56 39.02
CA ALA A 118 -13.51 6.49 38.94
C ALA A 118 -14.00 7.06 37.59
N ARG A 119 -14.89 6.32 36.92
CA ARG A 119 -15.49 6.73 35.63
C ARG A 119 -14.48 6.99 34.52
N ASP A 120 -13.29 6.40 34.61
CA ASP A 120 -12.19 6.56 33.65
C ASP A 120 -11.88 5.25 32.94
N SER A 121 -10.96 5.31 31.99
CA SER A 121 -10.48 4.16 31.21
C SER A 121 -8.98 4.21 31.01
N LEU A 122 -8.33 3.07 30.85
CA LEU A 122 -6.94 2.97 30.45
C LEU A 122 -6.79 2.21 29.12
N TYR A 123 -5.72 2.53 28.41
CA TYR A 123 -5.38 1.87 27.14
C TYR A 123 -4.44 0.70 27.37
N ILE A 124 -4.75 -0.38 26.66
CA ILE A 124 -3.82 -1.50 26.47
C ILE A 124 -3.42 -1.48 25.00
N PHE A 125 -2.13 -1.32 24.73
CA PHE A 125 -1.56 -1.45 23.40
C PHE A 125 -0.98 -2.86 23.26
N VAL A 126 -1.16 -3.47 22.11
CA VAL A 126 -0.75 -4.86 21.84
C VAL A 126 0.00 -4.91 20.51
N GLU A 127 1.12 -5.59 20.52
CA GLU A 127 1.92 -5.92 19.35
C GLU A 127 2.20 -7.41 19.32
N VAL A 128 2.44 -7.98 18.16
CA VAL A 128 2.82 -9.37 18.00
C VAL A 128 3.97 -9.51 17.00
N THR A 129 4.94 -10.37 17.35
CA THR A 129 6.01 -10.80 16.45
C THR A 129 6.05 -12.32 16.51
N ILE A 130 5.90 -12.96 15.35
CA ILE A 130 5.73 -14.42 15.26
C ILE A 130 7.04 -15.04 14.82
N ASP A 131 7.53 -16.00 15.56
CA ASP A 131 8.71 -16.78 15.21
C ASP A 131 8.40 -17.82 14.12
N PRO A 132 9.39 -18.15 13.24
CA PRO A 132 9.24 -19.17 12.23
C PRO A 132 8.95 -20.55 12.84
N ASN A 133 8.17 -21.35 12.13
CA ASN A 133 7.98 -22.77 12.41
C ASN A 133 8.20 -23.59 11.11
N GLN A 134 7.88 -24.88 11.11
CA GLN A 134 8.09 -25.74 9.93
C GLN A 134 6.83 -25.92 9.06
N GLN A 135 5.80 -25.09 9.24
CA GLN A 135 4.54 -25.20 8.49
C GLN A 135 4.56 -24.31 7.24
N ASN A 136 4.11 -24.83 6.11
CA ASN A 136 3.98 -24.07 4.86
C ASN A 136 2.62 -23.35 4.74
N THR A 137 1.68 -23.68 5.60
CA THR A 137 0.36 -23.04 5.67
C THR A 137 0.29 -22.04 6.82
N PRO A 138 -0.61 -21.06 6.78
CA PRO A 138 -0.84 -20.18 7.91
C PRO A 138 -1.21 -20.95 9.16
N PHE A 139 -0.65 -20.56 10.29
CA PHE A 139 -0.88 -21.16 11.60
C PHE A 139 -1.39 -20.14 12.62
N LEU A 140 -2.17 -20.64 13.59
CA LEU A 140 -2.80 -19.81 14.60
C LEU A 140 -1.85 -19.53 15.75
N VAL A 141 -1.74 -18.26 16.16
CA VAL A 141 -1.00 -17.80 17.33
C VAL A 141 -1.97 -17.07 18.26
N THR A 142 -2.12 -17.59 19.48
CA THR A 142 -3.09 -17.04 20.44
C THR A 142 -2.45 -16.76 21.79
N ASP A 143 -2.99 -15.77 22.49
CA ASP A 143 -2.69 -15.44 23.88
C ASP A 143 -3.90 -14.68 24.47
N SER A 144 -3.77 -14.16 25.68
CA SER A 144 -4.78 -13.33 26.32
C SER A 144 -4.13 -12.27 27.18
N VAL A 145 -4.72 -11.07 27.19
CA VAL A 145 -4.47 -10.08 28.24
C VAL A 145 -5.45 -10.34 29.37
N VAL A 146 -4.92 -10.66 30.54
CA VAL A 146 -5.70 -11.01 31.74
C VAL A 146 -5.65 -9.88 32.74
N PHE A 147 -6.81 -9.51 33.26
CA PHE A 147 -7.02 -8.51 34.29
C PHE A 147 -7.54 -9.21 35.54
N ARG A 148 -6.83 -9.10 36.66
CA ARG A 148 -7.25 -9.65 37.95
C ARG A 148 -7.59 -8.51 38.91
N SER A 149 -8.78 -8.57 39.52
CA SER A 149 -9.24 -7.60 40.50
C SER A 149 -10.02 -8.35 41.61
N GLY A 150 -9.37 -8.52 42.75
CA GLY A 150 -9.87 -9.39 43.82
C GLY A 150 -9.99 -10.84 43.37
N ASN A 151 -11.16 -11.40 43.55
CA ASN A 151 -11.48 -12.77 43.12
C ASN A 151 -12.00 -12.87 41.67
N ARG A 152 -12.08 -11.72 40.95
CA ARG A 152 -12.58 -11.67 39.59
C ARG A 152 -11.44 -11.58 38.59
N THR A 153 -11.64 -12.25 37.46
CA THR A 153 -10.71 -12.24 36.33
C THR A 153 -11.49 -11.98 35.06
N LYS A 154 -10.99 -11.04 34.27
CA LYS A 154 -11.46 -10.79 32.89
C LYS A 154 -10.30 -11.02 31.94
N ALA A 155 -10.55 -11.62 30.78
CA ALA A 155 -9.55 -11.82 29.75
C ALA A 155 -10.03 -11.26 28.42
N VAL A 156 -9.10 -10.66 27.67
CA VAL A 156 -9.28 -10.27 26.28
C VAL A 156 -8.40 -11.16 25.42
N GLN A 157 -9.00 -11.89 24.49
CA GLN A 157 -8.29 -12.82 23.63
C GLN A 157 -7.45 -12.07 22.60
N LEU A 158 -6.25 -12.57 22.35
CA LEU A 158 -5.35 -12.11 21.29
C LEU A 158 -5.23 -13.21 20.25
N VAL A 159 -5.49 -12.87 18.99
CA VAL A 159 -5.50 -13.85 17.89
C VAL A 159 -4.73 -13.26 16.71
N ALA A 160 -3.75 -14.00 16.20
CA ALA A 160 -3.01 -13.71 14.99
C ALA A 160 -2.80 -14.98 14.16
N TYR A 161 -2.59 -14.81 12.85
CA TYR A 161 -2.18 -15.89 11.97
C TYR A 161 -0.74 -15.64 11.53
N GLY A 162 0.17 -16.59 11.78
CA GLY A 162 1.54 -16.58 11.30
C GLY A 162 1.64 -17.25 9.93
N GLN A 163 2.47 -16.72 9.06
CA GLN A 163 2.79 -17.32 7.76
C GLN A 163 4.30 -17.35 7.58
N ASN A 164 4.88 -18.52 7.44
CA ASN A 164 6.28 -18.68 7.08
C ASN A 164 6.55 -18.09 5.68
N ALA A 165 7.78 -17.63 5.46
CA ALA A 165 8.22 -17.02 4.22
C ALA A 165 9.69 -17.33 3.95
N VAL A 166 10.10 -17.20 2.69
CA VAL A 166 11.50 -17.18 2.27
C VAL A 166 11.96 -15.71 2.24
N PHE A 167 13.07 -15.41 2.87
CA PHE A 167 13.58 -14.04 3.00
C PHE A 167 14.84 -13.85 2.16
N PHE A 168 14.87 -12.76 1.41
CA PHE A 168 16.04 -12.23 0.71
C PHE A 168 16.36 -10.84 1.24
N ASN A 169 17.62 -10.53 1.47
CA ASN A 169 18.03 -9.27 2.07
C ASN A 169 19.32 -8.74 1.45
N GLU A 170 19.21 -7.72 0.60
CA GLU A 170 20.35 -7.05 -0.05
C GLU A 170 21.31 -8.05 -0.72
N GLU A 171 20.78 -8.88 -1.63
CA GLU A 171 21.58 -9.93 -2.22
C GLU A 171 21.43 -10.03 -3.74
N VAL A 172 22.48 -10.54 -4.37
CA VAL A 172 22.47 -10.99 -5.76
C VAL A 172 21.91 -12.42 -5.76
N LEU A 173 20.85 -12.61 -6.52
CA LEU A 173 20.19 -13.92 -6.60
C LEU A 173 21.05 -14.93 -7.34
N ASP A 174 20.98 -16.19 -6.92
CA ASP A 174 21.60 -17.29 -7.63
C ASP A 174 21.16 -17.34 -9.09
N CYS A 175 22.10 -17.67 -9.99
CA CYS A 175 21.79 -17.70 -11.41
C CYS A 175 20.74 -18.76 -11.75
N ASN A 176 19.76 -18.38 -12.57
CA ASN A 176 18.62 -19.23 -12.95
C ASN A 176 17.72 -19.68 -11.78
N MET A 177 17.63 -18.80 -10.76
CA MET A 177 16.73 -19.03 -9.64
C MET A 177 15.26 -19.14 -10.06
N VAL A 178 14.53 -19.99 -9.38
CA VAL A 178 13.08 -20.16 -9.56
C VAL A 178 12.38 -19.82 -8.24
N TRP A 179 11.45 -18.89 -8.29
CA TRP A 179 10.51 -18.61 -7.21
C TRP A 179 9.18 -19.29 -7.49
N ASP A 180 8.66 -20.03 -6.54
CA ASP A 180 7.39 -20.75 -6.66
C ASP A 180 6.39 -20.35 -5.54
N ASN A 181 5.23 -20.99 -5.52
CA ASN A 181 4.15 -20.67 -4.59
C ASN A 181 4.18 -21.46 -3.28
N THR A 182 5.23 -22.24 -3.01
CA THR A 182 5.34 -23.06 -1.78
C THR A 182 5.27 -22.18 -0.52
N LEU A 183 6.06 -21.12 -0.49
CA LEU A 183 6.04 -20.10 0.54
C LEU A 183 5.99 -18.70 -0.07
N PRO A 184 5.43 -17.72 0.63
CA PRO A 184 5.62 -16.32 0.26
C PRO A 184 7.11 -15.96 0.26
N ILE A 185 7.47 -15.06 -0.63
CA ILE A 185 8.81 -14.50 -0.70
C ILE A 185 8.77 -13.08 -0.15
N VAL A 186 9.74 -12.74 0.69
CA VAL A 186 9.87 -11.41 1.30
C VAL A 186 11.23 -10.84 0.96
N VAL A 187 11.24 -9.66 0.39
CA VAL A 187 12.46 -8.96 -0.03
C VAL A 187 12.68 -7.73 0.84
N TYR A 188 13.81 -7.72 1.55
CA TYR A 188 14.34 -6.54 2.25
C TYR A 188 15.51 -5.94 1.48
N ASN A 189 15.65 -4.62 1.52
CA ASN A 189 16.78 -3.86 0.96
C ASN A 189 17.10 -4.14 -0.52
N SER A 190 16.20 -4.75 -1.26
CA SER A 190 16.31 -5.11 -2.69
C SER A 190 17.06 -6.41 -2.99
N VAL A 191 16.83 -6.92 -4.20
CA VAL A 191 17.56 -8.03 -4.80
C VAL A 191 17.95 -7.71 -6.24
N LEU A 192 19.02 -8.35 -6.73
CA LEU A 192 19.53 -8.20 -8.08
C LEU A 192 19.54 -9.54 -8.82
N VAL A 193 18.97 -9.58 -10.01
CA VAL A 193 19.21 -10.63 -11.01
C VAL A 193 20.39 -10.19 -11.88
N ASP A 194 21.53 -10.83 -11.71
CA ASP A 194 22.77 -10.46 -12.38
C ASP A 194 22.73 -10.70 -13.90
N SER A 195 23.62 -10.05 -14.60
CA SER A 195 23.75 -10.15 -16.06
C SER A 195 23.97 -11.61 -16.52
N GLY A 196 23.28 -12.02 -17.59
CA GLY A 196 23.30 -13.40 -18.08
C GLY A 196 22.48 -14.40 -17.28
N CYS A 197 21.96 -14.05 -16.12
CA CYS A 197 21.14 -14.90 -15.30
C CYS A 197 19.63 -14.69 -15.55
N THR A 198 18.82 -15.66 -15.20
CA THR A 198 17.37 -15.57 -15.34
C THR A 198 16.68 -15.83 -13.99
N LEU A 199 15.80 -14.93 -13.60
CA LEU A 199 14.82 -15.18 -12.52
C LEU A 199 13.51 -15.63 -13.16
N THR A 200 13.04 -16.84 -12.79
CA THR A 200 11.72 -17.33 -13.18
C THR A 200 10.79 -17.32 -11.98
N ILE A 201 9.63 -16.65 -12.10
CA ILE A 201 8.62 -16.58 -11.05
C ILE A 201 7.37 -17.28 -11.54
N ARG A 202 7.02 -18.41 -10.92
CA ARG A 202 5.94 -19.30 -11.35
C ARG A 202 4.58 -18.83 -10.85
N GLU A 203 3.55 -19.46 -11.38
CA GLU A 203 2.15 -19.20 -11.05
C GLU A 203 1.88 -19.27 -9.54
N GLY A 204 1.00 -18.38 -9.06
CA GLY A 204 0.56 -18.31 -7.68
C GLY A 204 1.59 -17.76 -6.68
N THR A 205 2.84 -17.49 -7.13
CA THR A 205 3.88 -16.93 -6.26
C THR A 205 3.45 -15.58 -5.69
N ARG A 206 3.68 -15.40 -4.40
CA ARG A 206 3.39 -14.17 -3.65
C ARG A 206 4.70 -13.54 -3.22
N VAL A 207 5.02 -12.37 -3.74
CA VAL A 207 6.24 -11.63 -3.41
C VAL A 207 5.89 -10.35 -2.68
N TYR A 208 6.43 -10.19 -1.51
CA TYR A 208 6.25 -9.05 -0.63
C TYR A 208 7.56 -8.27 -0.51
N PHE A 209 7.48 -6.98 -0.68
CA PHE A 209 8.65 -6.10 -0.61
C PHE A 209 8.54 -5.18 0.60
N ASN A 210 9.60 -5.12 1.38
CA ASN A 210 9.70 -4.12 2.42
C ASN A 210 9.83 -2.71 1.82
N LYS A 211 9.54 -1.71 2.62
CA LYS A 211 9.63 -0.31 2.20
C LYS A 211 11.00 -0.01 1.59
N ASN A 212 11.01 0.71 0.46
CA ASN A 212 12.19 1.08 -0.34
C ASN A 212 12.91 -0.09 -1.03
N SER A 213 12.43 -1.31 -0.95
CA SER A 213 13.00 -2.46 -1.66
C SER A 213 12.56 -2.49 -3.12
N SER A 214 13.41 -3.03 -3.98
CA SER A 214 13.21 -3.20 -5.43
C SER A 214 13.59 -4.61 -5.88
N LEU A 215 13.06 -5.01 -7.03
CA LEU A 215 13.63 -6.09 -7.84
C LEU A 215 14.42 -5.45 -8.99
N PHE A 216 15.75 -5.46 -8.92
CA PHE A 216 16.62 -5.03 -10.00
C PHE A 216 16.96 -6.21 -10.91
N VAL A 217 16.95 -5.97 -12.22
CA VAL A 217 17.19 -7.02 -13.22
C VAL A 217 18.17 -6.51 -14.28
N GLU A 218 19.41 -6.99 -14.24
CA GLU A 218 20.41 -6.84 -15.30
C GLU A 218 20.39 -8.02 -16.28
N GLY A 219 19.95 -9.17 -15.80
CA GLY A 219 19.72 -10.39 -16.58
C GLY A 219 18.34 -10.44 -17.24
N THR A 220 17.64 -11.55 -17.08
CA THR A 220 16.31 -11.77 -17.65
C THR A 220 15.27 -12.08 -16.57
N LEU A 221 14.09 -11.48 -16.68
CA LEU A 221 12.95 -11.76 -15.82
C LEU A 221 11.88 -12.52 -16.60
N ARG A 222 11.45 -13.65 -16.07
CA ARG A 222 10.30 -14.42 -16.54
C ARG A 222 9.27 -14.57 -15.45
N ILE A 223 8.09 -14.00 -15.66
CA ILE A 223 6.92 -14.16 -14.78
C ILE A 223 5.93 -15.04 -15.53
N GLU A 224 5.63 -16.18 -14.96
CA GLU A 224 4.85 -17.27 -15.57
C GLU A 224 3.58 -17.53 -14.75
N GLY A 225 2.80 -16.49 -14.48
CA GLY A 225 1.50 -16.62 -13.84
C GLY A 225 0.45 -17.21 -14.77
N THR A 226 -0.69 -17.62 -14.19
CA THR A 226 -1.89 -18.00 -14.92
C THR A 226 -3.07 -17.14 -14.47
N PRO A 227 -4.17 -17.01 -15.22
CA PRO A 227 -5.34 -16.25 -14.79
C PRO A 227 -5.94 -16.77 -13.48
N ALA A 228 -5.92 -18.09 -13.25
CA ALA A 228 -6.37 -18.70 -12.00
C ALA A 228 -5.38 -18.49 -10.84
N GLN A 229 -4.09 -18.45 -11.15
CA GLN A 229 -3.00 -18.30 -10.18
C GLN A 229 -2.00 -17.22 -10.65
N PRO A 230 -2.39 -15.95 -10.64
CA PRO A 230 -1.48 -14.88 -11.02
C PRO A 230 -0.33 -14.75 -10.00
N VAL A 231 0.82 -14.32 -10.48
CA VAL A 231 1.90 -13.87 -9.61
C VAL A 231 1.46 -12.56 -8.95
N ARG A 232 1.64 -12.43 -7.63
CA ARG A 232 1.27 -11.23 -6.88
C ARG A 232 2.47 -10.55 -6.28
N MET A 233 2.63 -9.26 -6.56
CA MET A 233 3.72 -8.44 -6.02
C MET A 233 3.16 -7.17 -5.36
N ARG A 234 3.55 -6.93 -4.09
CA ARG A 234 3.09 -5.77 -3.32
C ARG A 234 4.00 -5.50 -2.12
N GLY A 235 3.76 -4.43 -1.38
CA GLY A 235 4.41 -4.19 -0.10
C GLY A 235 4.10 -5.28 0.96
N ASP A 236 5.00 -5.46 1.91
CA ASP A 236 4.95 -6.49 2.97
C ASP A 236 3.92 -6.22 4.07
N ARG A 237 3.38 -4.99 4.13
CA ARG A 237 2.33 -4.64 5.09
C ARG A 237 0.97 -5.12 4.57
N LEU A 238 0.44 -6.19 5.20
CA LEU A 238 -0.77 -6.88 4.77
C LEU A 238 -2.03 -6.40 5.48
N ASP A 239 -1.89 -5.64 6.56
CA ASP A 239 -3.02 -5.14 7.33
C ASP A 239 -3.89 -4.14 6.54
N PRO A 240 -5.20 -4.01 6.85
CA PRO A 240 -6.15 -3.24 6.06
C PRO A 240 -5.78 -1.77 5.89
N LEU A 241 -5.08 -1.16 6.86
CA LEU A 241 -4.66 0.24 6.81
C LEU A 241 -3.64 0.51 5.70
N TYR A 242 -2.77 -0.48 5.41
CA TYR A 242 -1.69 -0.37 4.42
C TYR A 242 -2.00 -1.09 3.11
N ARG A 243 -3.06 -1.90 3.07
CA ARG A 243 -3.42 -2.72 1.90
C ARG A 243 -3.53 -1.92 0.60
N ASP A 244 -4.03 -0.71 0.69
CA ASP A 244 -4.27 0.16 -0.46
C ASP A 244 -3.40 1.44 -0.42
N LEU A 245 -2.32 1.44 0.37
CA LEU A 245 -1.37 2.54 0.44
C LEU A 245 -0.32 2.42 -0.66
N ALA A 246 -0.26 3.41 -1.55
CA ALA A 246 0.74 3.48 -2.61
C ALA A 246 2.14 3.80 -2.06
N GLY A 247 3.20 3.35 -2.76
CA GLY A 247 4.59 3.64 -2.38
C GLY A 247 5.12 2.75 -1.26
N GLY A 248 4.52 1.57 -1.05
CA GLY A 248 4.99 0.58 -0.07
C GLY A 248 6.33 -0.07 -0.42
N TRP A 249 6.76 -0.01 -1.68
CA TRP A 249 8.01 -0.51 -2.21
C TRP A 249 8.38 0.22 -3.52
N ASN A 250 9.58 0.04 -4.07
CA ASN A 250 10.01 0.86 -5.20
C ASN A 250 9.59 0.34 -6.57
N GLY A 251 9.41 -0.98 -6.75
CA GLY A 251 8.97 -1.56 -8.02
C GLY A 251 9.97 -2.53 -8.65
N ILE A 252 9.66 -2.97 -9.88
CA ILE A 252 10.53 -3.80 -10.74
C ILE A 252 11.33 -2.86 -11.64
N HIS A 253 12.65 -3.00 -11.66
CA HIS A 253 13.54 -2.19 -12.46
C HIS A 253 14.30 -3.09 -13.44
N LEU A 254 13.88 -3.11 -14.70
CA LEU A 254 14.59 -3.76 -15.81
C LEU A 254 15.69 -2.81 -16.28
N LEU A 255 16.90 -3.12 -15.89
CA LEU A 255 18.04 -2.21 -16.03
C LEU A 255 18.57 -2.16 -17.46
N ARG A 256 19.38 -1.15 -17.73
CA ARG A 256 19.94 -0.91 -19.05
C ARG A 256 20.71 -2.13 -19.56
N GLY A 257 20.41 -2.55 -20.80
CA GLY A 257 21.04 -3.70 -21.46
C GLY A 257 20.33 -5.03 -21.21
N SER A 258 19.43 -5.09 -20.23
CA SER A 258 18.62 -6.30 -20.02
C SER A 258 17.54 -6.45 -21.10
N THR A 259 17.28 -7.69 -21.53
CA THR A 259 16.36 -8.00 -22.63
C THR A 259 15.67 -9.33 -22.44
N GLY A 260 14.70 -9.62 -23.31
CA GLY A 260 14.03 -10.92 -23.35
C GLY A 260 13.06 -11.17 -22.20
N HIS A 261 12.68 -10.11 -21.49
CA HIS A 261 11.75 -10.25 -20.38
C HIS A 261 10.36 -10.67 -20.86
N ARG A 262 9.72 -11.54 -20.10
CA ARG A 262 8.34 -11.98 -20.31
C ARG A 262 7.58 -11.87 -19.00
N ILE A 263 6.45 -11.19 -19.03
CA ILE A 263 5.59 -10.96 -17.88
C ILE A 263 4.18 -11.43 -18.25
N GLU A 264 3.78 -12.56 -17.70
CA GLU A 264 2.48 -13.19 -17.94
C GLU A 264 1.70 -13.27 -16.63
N ASN A 265 0.47 -12.74 -16.61
CA ASN A 265 -0.45 -12.79 -15.47
C ASN A 265 0.17 -12.30 -14.14
N LEU A 266 0.68 -11.08 -14.14
CA LEU A 266 1.16 -10.39 -12.95
C LEU A 266 0.06 -9.47 -12.38
N ASP A 267 -0.15 -9.52 -11.07
CA ASP A 267 -0.90 -8.53 -10.28
C ASP A 267 0.09 -7.75 -9.39
N LEU A 268 0.47 -6.56 -9.84
CA LEU A 268 1.43 -5.69 -9.16
C LEU A 268 0.70 -4.50 -8.55
N ARG A 269 0.94 -4.25 -7.26
CA ARG A 269 0.26 -3.17 -6.52
C ARG A 269 1.18 -2.39 -5.61
N ASN A 270 0.79 -1.14 -5.39
CA ASN A 270 1.29 -0.28 -4.32
C ASN A 270 2.79 0.01 -4.39
N GLY A 271 3.40 -0.08 -5.57
CA GLY A 271 4.78 0.38 -5.78
C GLY A 271 4.90 1.90 -5.79
N THR A 272 6.13 2.40 -5.70
CA THR A 272 6.43 3.79 -6.08
C THR A 272 6.37 3.91 -7.60
N ILE A 273 7.07 3.02 -8.31
CA ILE A 273 6.94 2.75 -9.74
C ILE A 273 6.52 1.28 -9.86
N GLY A 274 5.59 0.95 -10.73
CA GLY A 274 5.22 -0.44 -10.93
C GLY A 274 6.34 -1.21 -11.64
N ILE A 275 6.52 -0.94 -12.94
CA ILE A 275 7.61 -1.49 -13.74
C ILE A 275 8.36 -0.34 -14.41
N ARG A 276 9.69 -0.33 -14.28
CA ARG A 276 10.58 0.58 -14.99
C ARG A 276 11.40 -0.22 -16.00
N VAL A 277 11.47 0.26 -17.24
CA VAL A 277 12.23 -0.33 -18.33
C VAL A 277 13.24 0.68 -18.84
N ASP A 278 14.52 0.44 -18.57
CA ASP A 278 15.58 1.37 -18.95
C ASP A 278 16.22 0.97 -20.27
N SER A 279 16.29 1.90 -21.21
CA SER A 279 17.16 1.91 -22.37
C SER A 279 16.94 0.78 -23.40
N LEU A 280 17.11 1.14 -24.66
CA LEU A 280 17.08 0.20 -25.78
C LEU A 280 18.16 -0.88 -25.64
N PRO A 281 17.85 -2.12 -26.03
CA PRO A 281 18.88 -3.11 -26.30
C PRO A 281 19.82 -2.64 -27.42
N ALA A 282 21.03 -3.16 -27.44
CA ALA A 282 22.01 -2.86 -28.47
C ALA A 282 21.51 -3.26 -29.88
N ASP A 283 20.66 -4.29 -29.95
CA ASP A 283 19.98 -4.72 -31.18
C ASP A 283 18.67 -3.94 -31.39
N ALA A 284 18.62 -3.23 -32.50
CA ALA A 284 17.50 -2.36 -32.84
C ALA A 284 16.14 -3.07 -33.05
N ASP A 285 16.11 -4.37 -33.24
CA ASP A 285 14.88 -5.14 -33.54
C ASP A 285 14.32 -5.95 -32.38
N SER A 286 15.11 -6.19 -31.32
CA SER A 286 14.65 -6.95 -30.16
C SER A 286 13.73 -6.15 -29.24
N VAL A 287 12.73 -6.83 -28.66
CA VAL A 287 11.82 -6.25 -27.68
C VAL A 287 12.41 -6.43 -26.28
N ASN A 288 12.46 -5.35 -25.48
CA ASN A 288 12.93 -5.45 -24.09
C ASN A 288 12.02 -6.35 -23.26
N VAL A 289 10.72 -6.07 -23.32
CA VAL A 289 9.74 -6.80 -22.51
C VAL A 289 8.44 -7.06 -23.29
N ILE A 290 7.96 -8.28 -23.19
CA ILE A 290 6.60 -8.67 -23.58
C ILE A 290 5.76 -8.79 -22.31
N ILE A 291 4.67 -8.04 -22.24
CA ILE A 291 3.73 -8.03 -21.11
C ILE A 291 2.39 -8.58 -21.60
N ASN A 292 1.82 -9.55 -20.91
CA ASN A 292 0.49 -10.04 -21.21
C ASN A 292 -0.33 -10.32 -19.95
N LYS A 293 -1.64 -10.08 -19.99
CA LYS A 293 -2.58 -10.34 -18.90
C LYS A 293 -2.10 -9.83 -17.55
N THR A 294 -1.60 -8.61 -17.52
CA THR A 294 -0.96 -8.01 -16.33
C THR A 294 -1.78 -6.84 -15.80
N ARG A 295 -1.92 -6.78 -14.48
CA ARG A 295 -2.49 -5.65 -13.75
C ARG A 295 -1.38 -4.90 -13.02
N ILE A 296 -1.35 -3.58 -13.20
CA ILE A 296 -0.51 -2.66 -12.42
C ILE A 296 -1.43 -1.63 -11.80
N HIS A 297 -1.45 -1.57 -10.49
CA HIS A 297 -2.44 -0.79 -9.78
C HIS A 297 -1.85 0.02 -8.63
N ASN A 298 -2.35 1.27 -8.45
CA ASN A 298 -2.09 2.09 -7.27
C ASN A 298 -0.59 2.31 -7.00
N CYS A 299 0.19 2.65 -8.01
CA CYS A 299 1.58 3.08 -7.83
C CYS A 299 1.64 4.57 -7.48
N ALA A 300 2.54 4.96 -6.57
CA ALA A 300 2.58 6.34 -6.06
C ALA A 300 3.00 7.36 -7.13
N VAL A 301 3.79 6.94 -8.12
CA VAL A 301 4.31 7.81 -9.19
C VAL A 301 3.85 7.32 -10.56
N VAL A 302 4.37 6.21 -11.05
CA VAL A 302 4.08 5.72 -12.40
C VAL A 302 3.82 4.21 -12.39
N GLY A 303 2.80 3.77 -13.12
CA GLY A 303 2.53 2.34 -13.28
C GLY A 303 3.57 1.64 -14.16
N LEU A 304 3.73 2.10 -15.38
CA LEU A 304 4.75 1.61 -16.33
C LEU A 304 5.58 2.79 -16.83
N LEU A 305 6.86 2.82 -16.46
CA LEU A 305 7.82 3.84 -16.86
C LEU A 305 8.81 3.23 -17.85
N ALA A 306 9.07 3.92 -18.95
CA ALA A 306 9.98 3.46 -19.99
C ALA A 306 10.93 4.58 -20.44
N TYR A 307 12.21 4.28 -20.45
CA TYR A 307 13.25 5.17 -21.01
C TYR A 307 13.85 4.54 -22.25
N THR A 308 13.53 5.09 -23.44
CA THR A 308 14.06 4.62 -24.73
C THR A 308 13.81 3.11 -24.97
N ALA A 309 12.74 2.54 -24.42
CA ALA A 309 12.50 1.12 -24.40
C ALA A 309 11.62 0.62 -25.56
N ARG A 310 11.59 -0.70 -25.76
CA ARG A 310 10.68 -1.40 -26.67
C ARG A 310 9.79 -2.34 -25.87
N ILE A 311 8.49 -2.05 -25.87
CA ILE A 311 7.49 -2.75 -25.09
C ILE A 311 6.38 -3.23 -26.01
N ASP A 312 6.10 -4.53 -25.99
CA ASP A 312 4.90 -5.13 -26.55
C ASP A 312 3.99 -5.59 -25.41
N ALA A 313 2.81 -4.98 -25.28
CA ALA A 313 1.87 -5.31 -24.23
C ALA A 313 0.50 -5.70 -24.78
N TYR A 314 -0.08 -6.72 -24.16
CA TYR A 314 -1.35 -7.32 -24.54
C TYR A 314 -2.22 -7.50 -23.29
N ASN A 315 -3.52 -7.21 -23.37
CA ASN A 315 -4.46 -7.43 -22.27
C ASN A 315 -3.97 -6.84 -20.94
N MET A 316 -3.36 -5.67 -20.96
CA MET A 316 -2.79 -5.05 -19.77
C MET A 316 -3.74 -3.97 -19.20
N LEU A 317 -3.92 -3.98 -17.90
CA LEU A 317 -4.67 -2.96 -17.16
C LEU A 317 -3.71 -2.20 -16.24
N VAL A 318 -3.53 -0.90 -16.50
CA VAL A 318 -2.81 0.00 -15.60
C VAL A 318 -3.78 1.04 -15.05
N SER A 319 -3.90 1.10 -13.72
CA SER A 319 -4.95 1.91 -13.09
C SER A 319 -4.50 2.65 -11.84
N ASN A 320 -5.06 3.85 -11.67
CA ASN A 320 -5.01 4.65 -10.45
C ASN A 320 -3.60 4.92 -9.92
N CYS A 321 -2.63 5.25 -10.80
CA CYS A 321 -1.28 5.66 -10.40
C CYS A 321 -1.19 7.18 -10.20
N GLY A 322 -0.31 7.64 -9.31
CA GLY A 322 -0.30 9.01 -8.81
C GLY A 322 0.00 10.09 -9.85
N LEU A 323 0.95 9.88 -10.77
CA LEU A 323 1.25 10.83 -11.84
C LEU A 323 0.79 10.31 -13.20
N TYR A 324 1.34 9.18 -13.65
CA TYR A 324 1.02 8.56 -14.92
C TYR A 324 0.69 7.08 -14.73
N ASN A 325 -0.19 6.54 -15.54
CA ASN A 325 -0.28 5.09 -15.67
C ASN A 325 0.80 4.56 -16.60
N PHE A 326 1.06 5.28 -17.70
CA PHE A 326 2.21 5.04 -18.57
C PHE A 326 2.96 6.33 -18.85
N LEU A 327 4.28 6.28 -18.73
CA LEU A 327 5.17 7.34 -19.19
C LEU A 327 6.31 6.71 -20.00
N GLY A 328 6.38 7.04 -21.29
CA GLY A 328 7.52 6.77 -22.16
C GLY A 328 8.32 8.04 -22.35
N ASP A 329 9.60 8.01 -22.02
CA ASP A 329 10.46 9.16 -22.13
C ASP A 329 11.72 8.84 -22.92
N TYR A 330 12.33 9.86 -23.54
CA TYR A 330 13.54 9.75 -24.37
C TYR A 330 13.35 8.90 -25.63
N GLY A 331 12.11 8.79 -26.16
CA GLY A 331 11.81 7.98 -27.32
C GLY A 331 11.50 6.53 -27.01
N GLY A 332 11.52 5.68 -28.03
CA GLY A 332 11.25 4.25 -27.89
C GLY A 332 10.14 3.73 -28.80
N ARG A 333 9.81 2.43 -28.67
CA ARG A 333 8.78 1.76 -29.43
C ARG A 333 7.79 1.04 -28.51
N TYR A 334 6.55 1.47 -28.55
CA TYR A 334 5.50 1.03 -27.62
C TYR A 334 4.30 0.51 -28.40
N ARG A 335 3.94 -0.73 -28.16
CA ARG A 335 2.79 -1.41 -28.77
C ARG A 335 1.86 -1.93 -27.70
N PHE A 336 0.66 -1.37 -27.65
CA PHE A 336 -0.36 -1.73 -26.68
C PHE A 336 -1.61 -2.22 -27.39
N ARG A 337 -2.02 -3.48 -27.16
CA ARG A 337 -3.17 -4.11 -27.79
C ARG A 337 -4.13 -4.64 -26.74
N HIS A 338 -5.38 -4.24 -26.85
CA HIS A 338 -6.38 -4.54 -25.81
C HIS A 338 -5.89 -4.11 -24.42
N CYS A 339 -5.32 -2.93 -24.31
CA CYS A 339 -4.85 -2.39 -23.04
C CYS A 339 -5.81 -1.31 -22.50
N THR A 340 -5.87 -1.18 -21.19
CA THR A 340 -6.65 -0.14 -20.50
C THR A 340 -5.72 0.65 -19.60
N PHE A 341 -5.65 1.95 -19.82
CA PHE A 341 -5.00 2.93 -18.96
C PHE A 341 -6.08 3.82 -18.38
N VAL A 342 -6.33 3.74 -17.07
CA VAL A 342 -7.49 4.41 -16.48
C VAL A 342 -7.17 5.00 -15.10
N HIS A 343 -7.64 6.22 -14.84
CA HIS A 343 -7.54 6.81 -13.52
C HIS A 343 -8.85 7.52 -13.15
N LEU A 344 -9.59 6.92 -12.24
CA LEU A 344 -10.89 7.43 -11.74
C LEU A 344 -10.94 7.49 -10.20
N ASN A 345 -9.81 7.24 -9.52
CA ASN A 345 -9.75 7.35 -8.07
C ASN A 345 -9.65 8.82 -7.63
N SER A 346 -10.52 9.24 -6.73
CA SER A 346 -10.53 10.59 -6.15
C SER A 346 -9.44 10.80 -5.08
N GLY A 347 -8.75 9.74 -4.63
CA GLY A 347 -7.71 9.80 -3.59
C GLY A 347 -6.41 10.47 -4.04
N PHE A 348 -6.15 10.56 -5.35
CA PHE A 348 -5.02 11.27 -5.92
C PHE A 348 -5.48 12.46 -6.77
N GLN A 349 -5.09 13.66 -6.38
CA GLN A 349 -5.24 14.83 -7.23
C GLN A 349 -4.08 14.87 -8.24
N ARG A 350 -4.32 14.34 -9.43
CA ARG A 350 -3.32 14.18 -10.47
C ARG A 350 -3.11 15.45 -11.29
N GLY A 351 -1.84 15.88 -11.42
CA GLY A 351 -1.44 17.02 -12.27
C GLY A 351 -1.14 16.65 -13.73
N TYR A 352 -0.97 15.34 -14.04
CA TYR A 352 -0.48 14.82 -15.31
C TYR A 352 -1.52 13.91 -16.00
N PRO A 353 -1.41 13.65 -17.32
CA PRO A 353 -2.29 12.73 -18.04
C PRO A 353 -2.08 11.28 -17.60
N VAL A 354 -3.04 10.42 -17.90
CA VAL A 354 -2.90 8.97 -17.71
C VAL A 354 -1.75 8.41 -18.54
N PHE A 355 -1.59 8.90 -19.76
CA PHE A 355 -0.65 8.42 -20.75
C PHE A 355 0.21 9.56 -21.27
N GLY A 356 1.51 9.53 -20.97
CA GLY A 356 2.49 10.49 -21.46
C GLY A 356 3.55 9.83 -22.34
N LEU A 357 3.96 10.50 -23.40
CA LEU A 357 5.04 10.07 -24.26
C LEU A 357 5.85 11.28 -24.72
N SER A 358 7.17 11.22 -24.57
CA SER A 358 8.12 12.24 -25.01
C SER A 358 9.18 11.64 -25.93
N ASN A 359 9.52 12.36 -27.00
CA ASN A 359 10.64 11.99 -27.87
C ASN A 359 11.91 12.79 -27.61
N ARG A 360 11.95 13.57 -26.53
CA ARG A 360 13.16 14.33 -26.16
C ARG A 360 14.15 13.42 -25.49
N ASP A 361 15.37 13.40 -26.03
CA ASP A 361 16.46 12.73 -25.34
C ASP A 361 17.01 13.60 -24.19
N TYR A 362 18.00 13.09 -23.50
CA TYR A 362 18.68 13.78 -22.41
C TYR A 362 19.25 15.17 -22.83
N ASN A 363 19.65 15.35 -24.09
CA ASN A 363 20.16 16.61 -24.64
C ASN A 363 19.06 17.49 -25.25
N ASN A 364 17.80 17.16 -25.02
CA ASN A 364 16.63 17.80 -25.62
C ASN A 364 16.57 17.66 -27.16
N SER A 365 17.25 16.66 -27.71
CA SER A 365 17.24 16.32 -29.14
C SER A 365 16.14 15.30 -29.44
N PRO A 366 15.59 15.26 -30.67
CA PRO A 366 14.56 14.30 -31.02
C PRO A 366 15.12 12.88 -31.07
N SER A 367 14.44 11.95 -30.40
CA SER A 367 14.71 10.52 -30.42
C SER A 367 13.60 9.77 -31.16
N PRO A 368 13.91 8.75 -31.98
CA PRO A 368 12.90 7.98 -32.68
C PRO A 368 11.85 7.41 -31.72
N THR A 369 10.59 7.72 -31.99
CA THR A 369 9.48 7.34 -31.13
C THR A 369 8.32 6.79 -31.95
N HIS A 370 7.82 5.63 -31.54
CA HIS A 370 6.72 4.96 -32.19
C HIS A 370 5.70 4.42 -31.19
N LEU A 371 4.43 4.75 -31.38
CA LEU A 371 3.32 4.34 -30.54
C LEU A 371 2.24 3.63 -31.37
N GLU A 372 1.92 2.39 -31.02
CA GLU A 372 0.75 1.66 -31.50
C GLU A 372 -0.23 1.45 -30.35
N LEU A 373 -1.45 1.96 -30.49
CA LEU A 373 -2.58 1.68 -29.60
C LEU A 373 -3.72 1.09 -30.41
N GLU A 374 -4.01 -0.20 -30.19
CA GLU A 374 -5.05 -0.93 -30.89
C GLU A 374 -6.05 -1.53 -29.89
N ASN A 375 -7.34 -1.40 -30.16
CA ASN A 375 -8.44 -1.89 -29.31
C ASN A 375 -8.29 -1.47 -27.84
N SER A 376 -7.78 -0.29 -27.57
CA SER A 376 -7.34 0.13 -26.25
C SER A 376 -8.15 1.29 -25.67
N LEU A 377 -8.12 1.47 -24.35
CA LEU A 377 -8.77 2.54 -23.61
C LEU A 377 -7.74 3.42 -22.91
N VAL A 378 -7.84 4.74 -23.10
CA VAL A 378 -7.07 5.75 -22.34
C VAL A 378 -8.08 6.73 -21.76
N TRP A 379 -8.35 6.65 -20.46
CA TRP A 379 -9.44 7.36 -19.82
C TRP A 379 -9.10 7.86 -18.42
N GLY A 380 -9.61 9.02 -18.05
CA GLY A 380 -9.42 9.57 -16.71
C GLY A 380 -10.30 10.78 -16.41
N SER A 381 -9.93 11.53 -15.40
CA SER A 381 -10.68 12.69 -14.90
C SER A 381 -10.32 14.00 -15.60
N ARG A 382 -9.26 14.03 -16.42
CA ARG A 382 -8.81 15.23 -17.14
C ARG A 382 -9.37 15.25 -18.55
N SER A 383 -9.48 16.45 -19.14
CA SER A 383 -9.92 16.62 -20.54
C SER A 383 -8.95 16.02 -21.56
N ASN A 384 -7.66 15.93 -21.22
CA ASN A 384 -6.62 15.35 -22.07
C ASN A 384 -5.81 14.32 -21.31
N GLU A 385 -6.03 13.05 -21.60
CA GLU A 385 -5.41 11.91 -20.94
C GLU A 385 -4.35 11.21 -21.81
N LEU A 386 -4.16 11.64 -23.06
CA LEU A 386 -3.07 11.23 -23.94
C LEU A 386 -2.27 12.47 -24.37
N VAL A 387 -1.06 12.61 -23.85
CA VAL A 387 -0.14 13.69 -24.24
C VAL A 387 1.09 13.11 -24.93
N LEU A 388 1.35 13.62 -26.14
CA LEU A 388 2.53 13.31 -26.95
C LEU A 388 3.35 14.58 -27.06
N ASP A 389 4.48 14.64 -26.37
CA ASP A 389 5.39 15.79 -26.36
C ASP A 389 6.53 15.56 -27.35
N SER A 390 6.50 16.26 -28.48
CA SER A 390 7.53 16.17 -29.51
C SER A 390 8.43 17.39 -29.49
N SER A 391 9.75 17.19 -29.52
CA SER A 391 10.74 18.26 -29.60
C SER A 391 11.28 18.44 -31.02
N GLY A 392 11.55 19.68 -31.40
CA GLY A 392 12.22 20.02 -32.65
C GLY A 392 11.47 19.53 -33.90
N SER A 393 12.21 19.12 -34.93
CA SER A 393 11.67 18.50 -36.16
C SER A 393 11.32 17.02 -36.00
N GLY A 394 11.56 16.42 -34.82
CA GLY A 394 11.28 15.01 -34.54
C GLY A 394 9.79 14.76 -34.42
N THR A 395 9.30 13.73 -35.09
CA THR A 395 7.89 13.31 -35.01
C THR A 395 7.76 12.05 -34.14
N ILE A 396 6.69 12.02 -33.34
CA ILE A 396 6.22 10.78 -32.73
C ILE A 396 5.31 10.13 -33.77
N THR A 397 5.74 9.00 -34.31
CA THR A 397 4.90 8.20 -35.22
C THR A 397 3.84 7.47 -34.42
N THR A 398 2.57 7.63 -34.79
CA THR A 398 1.46 6.99 -34.09
C THR A 398 0.59 6.17 -35.03
N LEU A 399 0.24 4.95 -34.58
CA LEU A 399 -0.84 4.14 -35.13
C LEU A 399 -1.88 3.94 -34.03
N LEU A 400 -2.98 4.68 -34.11
CA LEU A 400 -4.08 4.60 -33.15
C LEU A 400 -5.29 4.02 -33.88
N SER A 401 -5.76 2.84 -33.46
CA SER A 401 -6.87 2.17 -34.13
C SER A 401 -7.85 1.56 -33.14
N TYR A 402 -9.12 1.63 -33.46
CA TYR A 402 -10.19 1.00 -32.68
C TYR A 402 -10.07 1.27 -31.18
N SER A 403 -9.87 2.53 -30.77
CA SER A 403 -9.59 2.90 -29.38
C SER A 403 -10.50 4.03 -28.90
N ILE A 404 -10.79 4.05 -27.59
CA ILE A 404 -11.41 5.19 -26.90
C ILE A 404 -10.32 5.96 -26.17
N ILE A 405 -10.14 7.21 -26.54
CA ILE A 405 -9.10 8.05 -25.95
C ILE A 405 -9.72 9.40 -25.53
N GLN A 406 -9.59 9.74 -24.26
CA GLN A 406 -9.93 11.06 -23.78
C GLN A 406 -8.81 12.05 -24.13
N SER A 407 -9.03 12.84 -25.19
CA SER A 407 -8.03 13.76 -25.71
C SER A 407 -8.68 15.00 -26.32
N GLU A 408 -8.11 16.17 -26.06
CA GLU A 408 -8.53 17.43 -26.70
C GLU A 408 -8.18 17.45 -28.19
N THR A 409 -7.11 16.76 -28.57
CA THR A 409 -6.65 16.71 -29.94
C THR A 409 -7.30 15.54 -30.69
N GLN A 410 -7.96 15.85 -31.82
CA GLN A 410 -8.42 14.82 -32.76
C GLN A 410 -7.20 14.11 -33.38
N ARG A 411 -7.15 12.79 -33.32
CA ARG A 411 -6.09 12.01 -33.91
C ARG A 411 -6.64 10.97 -34.91
N PRO A 412 -5.98 10.77 -36.07
CA PRO A 412 -6.38 9.73 -37.00
C PRO A 412 -6.47 8.36 -36.32
N GLY A 413 -7.46 7.57 -36.69
CA GLY A 413 -7.64 6.21 -36.14
C GLY A 413 -8.33 6.11 -34.77
N VAL A 414 -8.47 7.19 -34.03
CA VAL A 414 -9.24 7.22 -32.79
C VAL A 414 -10.73 7.25 -33.12
N GLN A 415 -11.42 6.15 -32.82
CA GLN A 415 -12.84 6.03 -33.15
C GLN A 415 -13.75 6.89 -32.28
N LEU A 416 -13.46 6.90 -30.98
CA LEU A 416 -14.31 7.59 -30.01
C LEU A 416 -13.46 8.50 -29.10
N ARG A 417 -13.64 9.80 -29.29
CA ARG A 417 -13.04 10.84 -28.46
C ARG A 417 -14.06 11.35 -27.47
N TYR A 418 -13.66 11.58 -26.22
CA TYR A 418 -14.53 12.06 -25.14
C TYR A 418 -15.76 11.20 -24.85
N THR A 419 -15.77 9.96 -25.31
CA THR A 419 -16.89 9.07 -25.06
C THR A 419 -16.59 8.20 -23.85
N ASN A 420 -17.34 8.39 -22.76
CA ASN A 420 -17.15 7.67 -21.52
C ASN A 420 -17.27 6.16 -21.75
N PRO A 421 -16.24 5.36 -21.43
CA PRO A 421 -16.25 3.90 -21.56
C PRO A 421 -17.29 3.22 -20.69
N LYS A 422 -17.84 3.88 -19.67
CA LYS A 422 -18.82 3.36 -18.70
C LYS A 422 -18.30 2.08 -18.04
N PHE A 423 -17.28 2.22 -17.22
CA PHE A 423 -16.80 1.13 -16.37
C PHE A 423 -17.84 0.79 -15.29
N LYS A 424 -17.92 -0.48 -14.94
CA LYS A 424 -18.96 -1.03 -14.06
C LYS A 424 -18.87 -0.50 -12.62
N ASN A 425 -17.71 -0.61 -11.99
CA ASN A 425 -17.51 -0.14 -10.62
C ASN A 425 -16.06 0.36 -10.37
N PRO A 426 -15.71 1.55 -10.88
CA PRO A 426 -14.37 2.10 -10.74
C PRO A 426 -13.93 2.34 -9.30
N SER A 427 -14.87 2.55 -8.37
CA SER A 427 -14.56 2.76 -6.94
C SER A 427 -13.97 1.52 -6.28
N ASP A 428 -14.35 0.34 -6.75
CA ASP A 428 -13.80 -0.95 -6.30
C ASP A 428 -12.73 -1.50 -7.26
N ASN A 429 -12.18 -0.63 -8.14
CA ASN A 429 -11.21 -0.99 -9.16
C ASN A 429 -11.72 -2.04 -10.18
N ASP A 430 -13.05 -2.16 -10.34
CA ASP A 430 -13.64 -2.95 -11.41
C ASP A 430 -13.79 -2.09 -12.67
N PHE A 431 -12.84 -2.24 -13.57
CA PHE A 431 -12.81 -1.58 -14.87
C PHE A 431 -13.38 -2.46 -16.00
N SER A 432 -14.19 -3.47 -15.67
CA SER A 432 -15.03 -4.14 -16.66
C SER A 432 -16.08 -3.15 -17.22
N ILE A 433 -16.54 -3.46 -18.41
CA ILE A 433 -17.43 -2.57 -19.16
C ILE A 433 -18.89 -2.78 -18.76
N ASP A 434 -19.63 -1.70 -18.53
CA ASP A 434 -21.08 -1.72 -18.27
C ASP A 434 -21.89 -2.07 -19.55
N THR A 435 -23.17 -2.45 -19.36
CA THR A 435 -24.08 -2.90 -20.42
C THR A 435 -24.27 -1.89 -21.56
N LEU A 436 -24.24 -0.61 -21.26
CA LEU A 436 -24.44 0.47 -22.22
C LEU A 436 -23.14 1.12 -22.68
N SER A 437 -22.01 0.43 -22.53
CA SER A 437 -20.71 0.98 -22.89
C SER A 437 -20.55 1.12 -24.39
N PRO A 438 -20.07 2.28 -24.88
CA PRO A 438 -19.69 2.44 -26.28
C PRO A 438 -18.45 1.62 -26.68
N ALA A 439 -17.73 1.00 -25.74
CA ALA A 439 -16.59 0.14 -25.98
C ALA A 439 -16.99 -1.32 -26.36
N PHE A 440 -18.25 -1.68 -26.10
CA PHE A 440 -18.75 -3.01 -26.37
C PHE A 440 -18.84 -3.31 -27.87
N GLN A 441 -18.26 -4.42 -28.31
CA GLN A 441 -18.26 -4.90 -29.72
C GLN A 441 -17.73 -3.86 -30.73
N ARG A 442 -16.71 -3.06 -30.36
CA ARG A 442 -16.14 -2.02 -31.21
C ARG A 442 -14.71 -2.29 -31.64
N GLY A 443 -14.11 -3.37 -31.17
CA GLY A 443 -12.75 -3.73 -31.52
C GLY A 443 -12.63 -4.44 -32.88
N PHE A 444 -11.44 -4.38 -33.44
CA PHE A 444 -11.03 -5.15 -34.60
C PHE A 444 -10.63 -6.57 -34.16
N ASP A 445 -10.89 -7.57 -34.99
CA ASP A 445 -10.53 -8.95 -34.68
C ASP A 445 -9.01 -9.16 -34.78
N LEU A 446 -8.36 -9.26 -33.64
CA LEU A 446 -6.93 -9.52 -33.52
C LEU A 446 -6.61 -10.96 -33.03
N ARG A 447 -7.62 -11.83 -32.85
CA ARG A 447 -7.49 -13.17 -32.24
C ARG A 447 -6.51 -14.09 -32.94
N GLY A 448 -6.46 -14.07 -34.27
CA GLY A 448 -5.54 -14.89 -35.09
C GLY A 448 -4.12 -14.33 -35.20
N LEU A 449 -3.88 -13.14 -34.63
CA LEU A 449 -2.61 -12.42 -34.71
C LEU A 449 -1.79 -12.60 -33.43
N TYR A 450 -0.56 -12.15 -33.44
CA TYR A 450 0.33 -12.05 -32.27
C TYR A 450 0.51 -13.37 -31.47
N GLY A 451 0.50 -14.51 -32.17
CA GLY A 451 0.71 -15.83 -31.55
C GLY A 451 -0.43 -16.25 -30.62
N GLY A 452 -1.66 -15.83 -30.90
CA GLY A 452 -2.85 -16.23 -30.16
C GLY A 452 -3.02 -15.54 -28.79
N ARG A 453 -2.17 -14.57 -28.43
CA ARG A 453 -2.24 -13.85 -27.13
C ARG A 453 -3.54 -13.09 -26.91
N LEU A 454 -4.26 -12.78 -27.98
CA LEU A 454 -5.51 -12.01 -27.96
C LEU A 454 -6.76 -12.88 -28.19
N GLN A 455 -6.67 -14.20 -28.10
CA GLN A 455 -7.83 -15.09 -28.12
C GLN A 455 -8.71 -14.92 -26.88
N THR A 456 -8.08 -14.63 -25.76
CA THR A 456 -8.74 -14.37 -24.50
C THR A 456 -8.30 -13.03 -23.93
N ASP A 457 -9.05 -12.50 -22.97
CA ASP A 457 -8.81 -11.24 -22.28
C ASP A 457 -7.90 -11.39 -21.04
N LEU A 458 -7.83 -10.35 -20.22
CA LEU A 458 -7.05 -10.29 -18.99
C LEU A 458 -7.39 -11.40 -17.96
N ILE A 459 -8.62 -11.89 -17.95
CA ILE A 459 -9.13 -12.89 -17.02
C ILE A 459 -9.49 -14.23 -17.70
N ASP A 460 -8.97 -14.45 -18.89
CA ASP A 460 -9.20 -15.65 -19.72
C ASP A 460 -10.59 -15.76 -20.36
N GLN A 461 -11.37 -14.69 -20.34
CA GLN A 461 -12.62 -14.64 -21.08
C GLN A 461 -12.36 -14.63 -22.58
N ALA A 462 -12.96 -15.55 -23.33
CA ALA A 462 -12.81 -15.62 -24.78
C ALA A 462 -13.31 -14.33 -25.45
N ARG A 463 -12.51 -13.77 -26.37
CA ARG A 463 -12.90 -12.58 -27.11
C ARG A 463 -13.85 -12.93 -28.27
N ALA A 464 -14.84 -12.06 -28.45
CA ALA A 464 -15.77 -12.12 -29.57
C ALA A 464 -15.07 -11.74 -30.90
N PRO A 465 -15.65 -12.08 -32.10
CA PRO A 465 -15.17 -11.59 -33.39
C PRO A 465 -15.15 -10.07 -33.52
N SER A 466 -16.11 -9.37 -32.89
CA SER A 466 -16.08 -7.94 -32.65
C SER A 466 -15.82 -7.73 -31.16
N PRO A 467 -14.55 -7.69 -30.71
CA PRO A 467 -14.26 -7.70 -29.29
C PRO A 467 -14.58 -6.36 -28.62
N THR A 468 -14.72 -6.39 -27.31
CA THR A 468 -14.77 -5.20 -26.46
C THR A 468 -13.41 -4.50 -26.48
N LEU A 469 -13.40 -3.16 -26.47
CA LEU A 469 -12.17 -2.40 -26.34
C LEU A 469 -11.62 -2.50 -24.92
N GLY A 470 -10.28 -2.50 -24.80
CA GLY A 470 -9.59 -2.57 -23.54
C GLY A 470 -9.24 -3.99 -23.10
N ALA A 471 -8.74 -4.08 -21.85
CA ALA A 471 -8.15 -5.29 -21.30
C ALA A 471 -9.16 -6.39 -20.94
N LEU A 472 -10.42 -6.04 -20.76
CA LEU A 472 -11.48 -6.95 -20.32
C LEU A 472 -12.56 -7.09 -21.40
N GLU A 473 -12.89 -8.32 -21.72
CA GLU A 473 -14.00 -8.66 -22.61
C GLU A 473 -15.32 -8.63 -21.82
N ARG A 474 -16.37 -8.19 -22.47
CA ARG A 474 -17.70 -8.29 -21.93
C ARG A 474 -18.48 -9.41 -22.58
N ILE A 475 -19.13 -10.22 -21.76
CA ILE A 475 -20.12 -11.21 -22.18
C ILE A 475 -21.50 -10.54 -22.16
N GLU A 476 -22.36 -10.90 -23.12
CA GLU A 476 -23.78 -10.51 -23.15
C GLU A 476 -24.58 -11.06 -21.97
#